data_2cb6f963e364ff59f5e04d587acbee81
#
_entry.id   2cb6f963e364ff59f5e04d587acbee81
#
_cell.length_a   1.000
_cell.length_b   1.000
_cell.length_c   1.000
_cell.angle_alpha   90.00
_cell.angle_beta   90.00
_cell.angle_gamma   90.00
#
_symmetry.space_group_name_H-M   'P 1'
#
loop_
_entity.id
_entity.type
_entity.pdbx_description
1 polymer ?
#
loop_
_entity_poly.entity_id
_entity_poly.type
_entity_poly.pdbx_seq_one_letter_code
_entity_poly.pdbx_strand_id
1 'polypeptide(L)' 'MRLDAYLAEKNIYDSRTRAARAIKEGCVKVNGRLITKTSYEVNEASDAVECGDDPIPYVG' A
#
# COMPACT_ATOMS: atom_id res chain seq x y z
N MET A 1 11.28 -6.95 0.68
CA MET A 1 10.34 -6.75 1.80
C MET A 1 8.92 -6.89 1.30
N ARG A 2 8.07 -7.54 2.06
CA ARG A 2 6.68 -7.70 1.64
C ARG A 2 5.97 -6.36 1.67
N LEU A 3 5.05 -6.18 0.75
CA LEU A 3 4.35 -4.91 0.63
C LEU A 3 3.55 -4.58 1.89
N ASP A 4 2.85 -5.56 2.46
CA ASP A 4 2.09 -5.31 3.67
C ASP A 4 2.99 -4.91 4.83
N ALA A 5 4.15 -5.57 4.96
CA ALA A 5 5.10 -5.23 6.00
C ALA A 5 5.69 -3.84 5.76
N TYR A 6 5.96 -3.52 4.52
CA TYR A 6 6.51 -2.21 4.17
C TYR A 6 5.57 -1.09 4.59
N LEU A 7 4.29 -1.25 4.28
CA LEU A 7 3.30 -0.22 4.61
C LEU A 7 3.14 -0.04 6.11
N ALA A 8 3.18 -1.13 6.85
CA ALA A 8 3.06 -1.06 8.30
C ALA A 8 4.32 -0.45 8.92
N GLU A 9 5.48 -0.83 8.41
CA GLU A 9 6.73 -0.34 8.96
C GLU A 9 6.92 1.14 8.73
N LYS A 10 6.43 1.66 7.62
CA LYS A 10 6.54 3.08 7.31
C LYS A 10 5.43 3.89 7.96
N ASN A 11 4.61 3.26 8.77
CA ASN A 11 3.48 3.93 9.44
C ASN A 11 2.48 4.55 8.47
N ILE A 12 2.41 3.99 7.29
CA ILE A 12 1.40 4.41 6.33
C ILE A 12 0.04 3.90 6.78
N TYR A 13 0.04 2.70 7.36
CA TYR A 13 -1.14 2.11 7.97
C TYR A 13 -0.83 1.72 9.41
N ASP A 14 -1.87 1.65 10.24
CA ASP A 14 -1.72 1.36 11.66
C ASP A 14 -1.17 -0.04 11.92
N SER A 15 -1.47 -0.98 11.04
CA SER A 15 -1.06 -2.36 11.27
C SER A 15 -0.94 -3.06 9.93
N ARG A 16 -0.28 -4.24 9.98
CA ARG A 16 -0.15 -5.04 8.76
C ARG A 16 -1.49 -5.55 8.28
N THR A 17 -2.42 -5.78 9.19
CA THR A 17 -3.76 -6.21 8.81
C THR A 17 -4.44 -5.15 7.98
N ARG A 18 -4.35 -3.90 8.40
CA ARG A 18 -4.93 -2.81 7.63
C ARG A 18 -4.23 -2.60 6.31
N ALA A 19 -2.90 -2.73 6.33
CA ALA A 19 -2.12 -2.61 5.10
C ALA A 19 -2.51 -3.69 4.10
N ALA A 20 -2.63 -4.93 4.58
CA ALA A 20 -3.00 -6.03 3.72
C ALA A 20 -4.39 -5.82 3.11
N ARG A 21 -5.31 -5.31 3.92
CA ARG A 21 -6.65 -5.05 3.43
C ARG A 21 -6.64 -3.97 2.35
N ALA A 22 -5.88 -2.92 2.57
CA ALA A 22 -5.80 -1.85 1.58
C ALA A 22 -5.22 -2.36 0.27
N ILE A 23 -4.23 -3.23 0.34
CA ILE A 23 -3.64 -3.82 -0.85
C ILE A 23 -4.70 -4.63 -1.60
N LYS A 24 -5.45 -5.46 -0.88
CA LYS A 24 -6.46 -6.30 -1.50
C LYS A 24 -7.58 -5.47 -2.13
N GLU A 25 -7.86 -4.32 -1.56
CA GLU A 25 -8.92 -3.47 -2.07
C GLU A 25 -8.45 -2.58 -3.23
N GLY A 26 -7.17 -2.66 -3.57
CA GLY A 26 -6.67 -1.90 -4.70
C GLY A 26 -6.33 -0.46 -4.36
N CYS A 27 -5.97 -0.19 -3.12
CA CYS A 27 -5.62 1.16 -2.70
C CYS A 27 -4.12 1.44 -2.77
N VAL A 28 -3.34 0.44 -3.17
CA VAL A 28 -1.88 0.57 -3.14
C VAL A 28 -1.32 0.35 -4.53
N LYS A 29 -0.41 1.22 -4.92
CA LYS A 29 0.27 1.11 -6.21
C LYS A 29 1.77 1.09 -6.00
N VAL A 30 2.46 0.34 -6.83
CA VAL A 30 3.91 0.31 -6.83
C VAL A 30 4.38 0.67 -8.22
N ASN A 31 5.17 1.72 -8.31
CA ASN A 31 5.68 2.23 -9.60
C ASN A 31 4.54 2.56 -10.56
N GLY A 32 3.43 3.09 -10.00
CA GLY A 32 2.29 3.45 -10.81
C GLY A 32 1.42 2.27 -11.22
N ARG A 33 1.73 1.09 -10.74
CA ARG A 33 1.01 -0.12 -11.09
C ARG A 33 0.18 -0.60 -9.90
N LEU A 34 -1.09 -0.88 -10.13
CA LEU A 34 -1.96 -1.36 -9.06
C LEU A 34 -1.53 -2.76 -8.62
N ILE A 35 -1.28 -2.90 -7.33
CA ILE A 35 -0.86 -4.17 -6.75
C ILE A 35 -1.92 -4.60 -5.74
N THR A 36 -2.44 -5.81 -5.91
CA THR A 36 -3.43 -6.35 -5.00
C THR A 36 -2.91 -7.55 -4.24
N LYS A 37 -1.63 -7.84 -4.36
CA LYS A 37 -1.02 -9.01 -3.72
C LYS A 37 -0.25 -8.54 -2.48
N THR A 38 -0.68 -9.00 -1.32
CA THR A 38 -0.07 -8.54 -0.06
C THR A 38 1.37 -8.99 0.09
N SER A 39 1.71 -10.11 -0.49
CA SER A 39 3.08 -10.64 -0.41
C SER A 39 3.98 -10.12 -1.51
N TYR A 40 3.51 -9.14 -2.26
CA TYR A 40 4.30 -8.56 -3.33
C TYR A 40 5.65 -8.07 -2.79
N GLU A 41 6.72 -8.40 -3.48
CA GLU A 41 8.06 -8.04 -3.03
C GLU A 41 8.37 -6.60 -3.42
N VAL A 42 8.63 -5.77 -2.44
CA VAL A 42 8.93 -4.36 -2.64
C VAL A 42 10.41 -4.12 -2.38
N ASN A 43 11.03 -3.39 -3.29
CA ASN A 43 12.39 -2.93 -3.10
C ASN A 43 12.31 -1.47 -2.64
N GLU A 44 12.43 -1.22 -1.34
CA GLU A 44 12.24 0.13 -0.82
C GLU A 44 13.29 1.11 -1.31
N ALA A 45 14.37 0.63 -1.89
CA ALA A 45 15.39 1.51 -2.42
C ALA A 45 15.05 2.01 -3.83
N SER A 46 14.28 1.24 -4.60
CA SER A 46 14.02 1.61 -5.98
C SER A 46 12.54 1.63 -6.35
N ASP A 47 11.69 0.97 -5.59
CA ASP A 47 10.26 0.95 -5.91
C ASP A 47 9.54 2.13 -5.26
N ALA A 48 8.70 2.80 -6.02
CA ALA A 48 7.91 3.91 -5.52
C ALA A 48 6.53 3.37 -5.13
N VAL A 49 6.25 3.37 -3.84
CA VAL A 49 4.99 2.85 -3.31
C VAL A 49 4.04 4.01 -3.07
N GLU A 50 2.85 3.93 -3.63
CA GLU A 50 1.82 4.95 -3.46
C GLU A 50 0.59 4.33 -2.84
N CYS A 51 0.04 5.01 -1.84
CA CYS A 51 -1.20 4.59 -1.22
C CYS A 51 -2.25 5.56 -1.64
N GLY A 52 -3.13 5.13 -2.47
CA GLY A 52 -4.14 6.02 -2.99
C GLY A 52 -5.19 6.26 -2.00
N ASP A 53 -5.60 6.39 -1.33
CA ASP A 53 -6.59 6.60 -0.46
C ASP A 53 -7.67 7.36 -0.80
N ASP A 54 -7.92 7.46 -0.82
CA ASP A 54 -8.65 7.91 -0.80
C ASP A 54 -9.19 8.57 -0.88
N PRO A 55 -9.86 8.72 -0.86
CA PRO A 55 -10.41 9.28 -0.95
C PRO A 55 -11.11 10.06 -0.93
N ILE A 56 -11.58 10.41 -0.79
CA ILE A 56 -12.22 11.03 -0.81
C ILE A 56 -12.63 11.77 -0.74
N PRO A 57 -12.91 12.19 -0.74
CA PRO A 57 -13.33 12.84 -0.71
C PRO A 57 -14.11 13.48 -0.70
N TYR A 58 -14.42 13.64 -0.48
CA TYR A 58 -15.08 14.21 -0.42
C TYR A 58 -15.65 15.05 -0.45
N VAL A 59 -15.73 15.18 -0.49
CA VAL A 59 -16.26 15.86 -0.42
C VAL A 59 -16.79 16.50 -0.33
N GLY A 60 -16.76 16.43 -0.14
CA GLY A 60 -17.38 17.27 -0.01
C GLY A 60 -17.95 17.70 0.05
#